data_79736acf2d4f4f665f29598470b21143
#
_entry.id   79736acf2d4f4f665f29598470b21143
#
_cell.length_a   1.000
_cell.length_b   1.000
_cell.length_c   1.000
_cell.angle_alpha   90.00
_cell.angle_beta   90.00
_cell.angle_gamma   90.00
#
_symmetry.space_group_name_H-M   'P 1'
#
loop_
_entity.id
_entity.type
_entity.pdbx_description
1 polymer ?
#
loop_
_entity_poly.entity_id
_entity_poly.type
_entity_poly.pdbx_seq_one_letter_code
_entity_poly.pdbx_strand_id
1 'polypeptide(L)'
;MCGTDTGEETVMEYIRNEKNVKIAEAICEAIHENAAYLSEIDGAIGDGDHGVNMNKGFLMARERLRADMSFSESMKTISRTLVMDIGGSMGPIYGTMFSRIARACKQEEKLTKEVFLKALQDALQGLQELAGAKEGDKTLIDTLAPAIRAYEQAMQEGRSYAACLCALQEGAEAGREHTKELVAKIGRAARLGERSRGYLDAGATSCCIILTTMAHQMCTDILEK
;
A
#
# COMPACT_ATOMS: atom_id res chain seq x y z
N MET A 1 47.14 -0.42 26.51
CA MET A 1 46.62 -0.35 25.11
C MET A 1 45.12 -0.16 25.18
N CYS A 2 44.69 1.08 25.03
CA CYS A 2 43.28 1.44 25.06
C CYS A 2 42.71 1.21 23.66
N GLY A 3 41.86 0.22 23.54
CA GLY A 3 41.06 0.04 22.30
C GLY A 3 39.98 1.12 22.26
N THR A 4 40.10 2.01 21.31
CA THR A 4 39.02 2.94 20.96
C THR A 4 37.90 2.15 20.28
N ASP A 5 36.89 1.85 21.07
CA ASP A 5 35.58 1.41 20.54
C ASP A 5 34.96 2.62 19.83
N THR A 6 35.18 2.69 18.53
CA THR A 6 34.46 3.61 17.67
C THR A 6 33.08 3.02 17.41
N GLY A 7 32.21 3.18 18.40
CA GLY A 7 30.78 2.93 18.16
C GLY A 7 30.34 3.81 17.02
N GLU A 8 30.13 3.22 15.82
CA GLU A 8 29.35 3.85 14.77
C GLU A 8 27.95 4.12 15.35
N GLU A 9 27.68 5.38 15.68
CA GLU A 9 26.32 5.80 16.00
C GLU A 9 25.47 5.49 14.77
N THR A 10 24.65 4.46 14.88
CA THR A 10 23.72 4.10 13.81
C THR A 10 22.74 5.26 13.67
N VAL A 11 22.88 6.04 12.62
CA VAL A 11 21.97 7.15 12.29
C VAL A 11 20.56 6.60 12.14
N MET A 12 19.62 7.10 12.95
CA MET A 12 18.23 6.68 12.89
C MET A 12 17.50 7.47 11.82
N GLU A 13 17.18 6.82 10.72
CA GLU A 13 16.31 7.35 9.66
C GLU A 13 14.83 7.23 10.04
N TYR A 14 14.05 8.27 9.86
CA TYR A 14 12.62 8.26 10.16
C TYR A 14 11.85 9.30 9.34
N ILE A 15 10.54 9.15 9.33
CA ILE A 15 9.59 10.15 8.80
C ILE A 15 8.74 10.64 9.97
N ARG A 16 8.43 11.92 10.02
CA ARG A 16 7.52 12.44 11.04
C ARG A 16 6.09 11.98 10.77
N ASN A 17 5.44 11.51 11.83
CA ASN A 17 4.01 11.22 11.77
C ASN A 17 3.19 12.51 11.75
N GLU A 18 3.56 13.48 12.60
CA GLU A 18 2.88 14.76 12.78
C GLU A 18 2.89 15.60 11.49
N LYS A 19 1.74 16.22 11.18
CA LYS A 19 1.56 17.13 10.03
C LYS A 19 2.06 16.55 8.70
N ASN A 20 1.76 15.29 8.47
CA ASN A 20 2.21 14.58 7.27
C ASN A 20 1.01 14.04 6.45
N VAL A 21 0.14 14.94 6.04
CA VAL A 21 -1.03 14.66 5.20
C VAL A 21 -0.63 14.42 3.74
N LYS A 22 0.49 14.98 3.28
CA LYS A 22 0.89 15.00 1.87
C LYS A 22 1.03 13.62 1.24
N ILE A 23 1.40 12.59 2.02
CA ILE A 23 1.45 11.21 1.53
C ILE A 23 0.03 10.74 1.15
N ALA A 24 -0.97 11.04 1.99
CA ALA A 24 -2.36 10.71 1.71
C ALA A 24 -2.92 11.47 0.50
N GLU A 25 -2.58 12.75 0.38
CA GLU A 25 -2.97 13.58 -0.77
C GLU A 25 -2.38 13.03 -2.08
N ALA A 26 -1.10 12.66 -2.06
CA ALA A 26 -0.44 12.06 -3.23
C ALA A 26 -1.07 10.72 -3.63
N ILE A 27 -1.44 9.86 -2.68
CA ILE A 27 -2.16 8.61 -2.95
C ILE A 27 -3.51 8.90 -3.61
N CYS A 28 -4.28 9.87 -3.07
CA CYS A 28 -5.57 10.25 -3.65
C CYS A 28 -5.43 10.75 -5.09
N GLU A 29 -4.42 11.58 -5.37
CA GLU A 29 -4.13 12.08 -6.71
C GLU A 29 -3.71 10.95 -7.65
N ALA A 30 -2.80 10.08 -7.24
CA ALA A 30 -2.34 8.96 -8.07
C ALA A 30 -3.48 8.02 -8.45
N ILE A 31 -4.43 7.74 -7.55
CA ILE A 31 -5.63 6.96 -7.87
C ILE A 31 -6.53 7.73 -8.85
N HIS A 32 -6.68 9.05 -8.69
CA HIS A 32 -7.46 9.88 -9.60
C HIS A 32 -6.88 9.85 -11.03
N GLU A 33 -5.60 10.07 -11.17
CA GLU A 33 -4.89 10.07 -12.45
C GLU A 33 -4.96 8.71 -13.17
N ASN A 34 -4.98 7.61 -12.40
CA ASN A 34 -5.00 6.25 -12.94
C ASN A 34 -6.40 5.64 -13.03
N ALA A 35 -7.48 6.38 -12.77
CA ALA A 35 -8.84 5.84 -12.72
C ALA A 35 -9.27 5.18 -14.03
N ALA A 36 -8.99 5.80 -15.18
CA ALA A 36 -9.32 5.25 -16.49
C ALA A 36 -8.55 3.95 -16.76
N TYR A 37 -7.25 3.92 -16.45
CA TYR A 37 -6.41 2.75 -16.61
C TYR A 37 -6.87 1.59 -15.72
N LEU A 38 -7.24 1.85 -14.46
CA LEU A 38 -7.77 0.84 -13.56
C LEU A 38 -9.11 0.26 -14.06
N SER A 39 -9.97 1.09 -14.65
CA SER A 39 -11.21 0.62 -15.27
C SER A 39 -10.98 -0.21 -16.53
N GLU A 40 -9.98 0.14 -17.34
CA GLU A 40 -9.58 -0.64 -18.52
C GLU A 40 -9.10 -2.03 -18.13
N ILE A 41 -8.20 -2.12 -17.14
CA ILE A 41 -7.71 -3.41 -16.63
C ILE A 41 -8.84 -4.26 -16.08
N ASP A 42 -9.72 -3.67 -15.27
CA ASP A 42 -10.85 -4.39 -14.70
C ASP A 42 -11.83 -4.84 -15.79
N GLY A 43 -12.07 -4.02 -16.80
CA GLY A 43 -12.96 -4.37 -17.92
C GLY A 43 -12.51 -5.57 -18.75
N ALA A 44 -11.23 -5.94 -18.69
CA ALA A 44 -10.71 -7.09 -19.41
C ALA A 44 -11.14 -8.44 -18.79
N ILE A 45 -11.29 -8.50 -17.45
CA ILE A 45 -11.61 -9.73 -16.70
C ILE A 45 -12.67 -9.54 -15.60
N GLY A 46 -13.19 -8.32 -15.44
CA GLY A 46 -14.21 -7.92 -14.47
C GLY A 46 -15.39 -7.22 -15.13
N ASP A 47 -15.91 -6.19 -14.50
CA ASP A 47 -17.04 -5.39 -15.00
C ASP A 47 -16.69 -3.91 -15.27
N GLY A 48 -15.41 -3.55 -15.14
CA GLY A 48 -14.87 -2.23 -15.48
C GLY A 48 -15.16 -1.14 -14.44
N ASP A 49 -15.70 -1.47 -13.29
CA ASP A 49 -16.12 -0.50 -12.29
C ASP A 49 -15.03 -0.14 -11.27
N HIS A 50 -13.91 -0.86 -11.25
CA HIS A 50 -12.84 -0.71 -10.24
C HIS A 50 -12.27 0.71 -10.21
N GLY A 51 -11.86 1.24 -11.34
CA GLY A 51 -11.28 2.58 -11.42
C GLY A 51 -12.26 3.68 -11.03
N VAL A 52 -13.52 3.57 -11.46
CA VAL A 52 -14.59 4.52 -11.12
C VAL A 52 -14.84 4.55 -9.62
N ASN A 53 -14.95 3.38 -8.99
CA ASN A 53 -15.22 3.27 -7.56
C ASN A 53 -14.02 3.69 -6.70
N MET A 54 -12.79 3.32 -7.08
CA MET A 54 -11.57 3.78 -6.44
C MET A 54 -11.48 5.31 -6.51
N ASN A 55 -11.62 5.88 -7.69
CA ASN A 55 -11.57 7.32 -7.88
C ASN A 55 -12.60 8.06 -7.01
N LYS A 56 -13.85 7.61 -7.04
CA LYS A 56 -14.91 8.19 -6.20
C LYS A 56 -14.50 8.21 -4.72
N GLY A 57 -14.04 7.07 -4.20
CA GLY A 57 -13.69 6.95 -2.78
C GLY A 57 -12.50 7.81 -2.39
N PHE A 58 -11.47 7.86 -3.21
CA PHE A 58 -10.27 8.63 -2.91
C PHE A 58 -10.47 10.15 -3.09
N LEU A 59 -11.28 10.60 -4.04
CA LEU A 59 -11.68 12.01 -4.15
C LEU A 59 -12.48 12.45 -2.91
N MET A 60 -13.46 11.66 -2.46
CA MET A 60 -14.20 11.95 -1.24
C MET A 60 -13.30 11.95 0.00
N ALA A 61 -12.29 11.07 0.05
CA ALA A 61 -11.31 11.07 1.14
C ALA A 61 -10.45 12.34 1.09
N ARG A 62 -9.98 12.75 -0.10
CA ARG A 62 -9.19 13.97 -0.31
C ARG A 62 -9.89 15.23 0.22
N GLU A 63 -11.20 15.36 -0.04
CA GLU A 63 -12.01 16.48 0.47
C GLU A 63 -12.08 16.55 2.01
N ARG A 64 -11.82 15.43 2.70
CA ARG A 64 -11.83 15.31 4.17
C ARG A 64 -10.44 15.44 4.80
N LEU A 65 -9.38 15.44 4.01
CA LEU A 65 -8.02 15.67 4.49
C LEU A 65 -7.84 17.13 4.88
N ARG A 66 -7.06 17.36 5.95
CA ARG A 66 -6.70 18.70 6.42
C ARG A 66 -5.19 18.78 6.60
N ALA A 67 -4.62 19.96 6.35
CA ALA A 67 -3.18 20.20 6.39
C ALA A 67 -2.52 19.93 7.76
N ASP A 68 -3.29 19.91 8.84
CA ASP A 68 -2.81 19.68 10.20
C ASP A 68 -2.79 18.19 10.60
N MET A 69 -3.34 17.31 9.76
CA MET A 69 -3.41 15.86 10.06
C MET A 69 -2.02 15.21 10.06
N SER A 70 -1.86 14.29 11.00
CA SER A 70 -0.74 13.36 10.98
C SER A 70 -0.90 12.31 9.86
N PHE A 71 0.18 11.59 9.54
CA PHE A 71 0.11 10.44 8.63
C PHE A 71 -0.96 9.44 9.09
N SER A 72 -0.94 9.06 10.37
CA SER A 72 -1.90 8.07 10.89
C SER A 72 -3.35 8.56 10.84
N GLU A 73 -3.61 9.85 11.08
CA GLU A 73 -4.96 10.43 10.97
C GLU A 73 -5.45 10.48 9.53
N SER A 74 -4.57 10.81 8.58
CA SER A 74 -4.90 10.81 7.15
C SER A 74 -5.20 9.41 6.63
N MET A 75 -4.40 8.38 7.01
CA MET A 75 -4.70 6.99 6.67
C MET A 75 -6.05 6.54 7.26
N LYS A 76 -6.36 6.96 8.50
CA LYS A 76 -7.66 6.69 9.12
C LYS A 76 -8.81 7.39 8.41
N THR A 77 -8.60 8.59 7.90
CA THR A 77 -9.60 9.35 7.14
C THR A 77 -9.91 8.65 5.82
N ILE A 78 -8.89 8.23 5.07
CA ILE A 78 -9.07 7.41 3.86
C ILE A 78 -9.87 6.14 4.20
N SER A 79 -9.42 5.38 5.20
CA SER A 79 -10.09 4.14 5.63
C SER A 79 -11.58 4.34 5.90
N ARG A 80 -11.92 5.33 6.73
CA ARG A 80 -13.32 5.60 7.10
C ARG A 80 -14.17 5.98 5.89
N THR A 81 -13.65 6.83 5.02
CA THR A 81 -14.34 7.25 3.82
C THR A 81 -14.64 6.06 2.91
N LEU A 82 -13.65 5.20 2.67
CA LEU A 82 -13.83 4.04 1.80
C LEU A 82 -14.86 3.05 2.38
N VAL A 83 -14.82 2.78 3.69
CA VAL A 83 -15.78 1.87 4.33
C VAL A 83 -17.20 2.43 4.31
N MET A 84 -17.37 3.74 4.53
CA MET A 84 -18.70 4.34 4.69
C MET A 84 -19.37 4.69 3.37
N ASP A 85 -18.59 5.09 2.36
CA ASP A 85 -19.11 5.75 1.17
C ASP A 85 -18.95 4.91 -0.10
N ILE A 86 -18.16 3.82 -0.07
CA ILE A 86 -17.93 2.95 -1.21
C ILE A 86 -18.53 1.57 -0.98
N GLY A 87 -19.46 1.21 -1.85
CA GLY A 87 -20.13 -0.09 -1.83
C GLY A 87 -19.25 -1.23 -2.34
N GLY A 88 -19.78 -2.45 -2.26
CA GLY A 88 -19.08 -3.65 -2.73
C GLY A 88 -17.93 -4.08 -1.83
N SER A 89 -16.99 -4.83 -2.38
CA SER A 89 -15.84 -5.36 -1.65
C SER A 89 -14.69 -4.35 -1.47
N MET A 90 -14.61 -3.33 -2.33
CA MET A 90 -13.50 -2.36 -2.30
C MET A 90 -13.44 -1.54 -1.02
N GLY A 91 -14.59 -1.04 -0.54
CA GLY A 91 -14.66 -0.27 0.70
C GLY A 91 -14.06 -1.04 1.88
N PRO A 92 -14.56 -2.23 2.21
CA PRO A 92 -14.00 -3.06 3.27
C PRO A 92 -12.52 -3.44 3.05
N ILE A 93 -12.11 -3.80 1.83
CA ILE A 93 -10.74 -4.22 1.53
C ILE A 93 -9.74 -3.08 1.75
N TYR A 94 -9.88 -1.97 1.02
CA TYR A 94 -8.95 -0.84 1.17
C TYR A 94 -9.13 -0.13 2.51
N GLY A 95 -10.35 -0.08 3.03
CA GLY A 95 -10.61 0.42 4.36
C GLY A 95 -9.86 -0.34 5.45
N THR A 96 -9.80 -1.68 5.35
CA THR A 96 -9.01 -2.52 6.26
C THR A 96 -7.52 -2.24 6.12
N MET A 97 -7.00 -2.20 4.90
CA MET A 97 -5.59 -1.88 4.64
C MET A 97 -5.18 -0.58 5.32
N PHE A 98 -5.87 0.53 5.02
CA PHE A 98 -5.57 1.84 5.59
C PHE A 98 -5.83 1.93 7.10
N SER A 99 -6.83 1.23 7.62
CA SER A 99 -7.11 1.18 9.06
C SER A 99 -5.98 0.51 9.85
N ARG A 100 -5.44 -0.60 9.33
CA ARG A 100 -4.33 -1.32 9.97
C ARG A 100 -3.04 -0.48 9.95
N ILE A 101 -2.72 0.18 8.83
CA ILE A 101 -1.60 1.13 8.73
C ILE A 101 -1.78 2.27 9.74
N ALA A 102 -2.95 2.91 9.74
CA ALA A 102 -3.26 3.99 10.66
C ALA A 102 -3.08 3.59 12.14
N ARG A 103 -3.55 2.40 12.50
CA ARG A 103 -3.47 1.87 13.86
C ARG A 103 -2.04 1.61 14.30
N ALA A 104 -1.23 1.00 13.44
CA ALA A 104 0.17 0.71 13.73
C ALA A 104 1.00 1.98 13.96
N CYS A 105 0.71 3.05 13.20
CA CYS A 105 1.44 4.31 13.29
C CYS A 105 0.88 5.30 14.34
N LYS A 106 -0.26 5.03 14.97
CA LYS A 106 -1.01 6.03 15.76
C LYS A 106 -0.25 6.63 16.95
N GLN A 107 0.55 5.82 17.63
CA GLN A 107 1.26 6.23 18.85
C GLN A 107 2.72 6.60 18.56
N GLU A 108 3.13 6.51 17.30
CA GLU A 108 4.51 6.72 16.88
C GLU A 108 4.70 8.17 16.44
N GLU A 109 5.64 8.89 17.06
CA GLU A 109 6.08 10.21 16.61
C GLU A 109 6.96 10.10 15.36
N LYS A 110 7.77 9.03 15.33
CA LYS A 110 8.73 8.71 14.28
C LYS A 110 8.33 7.43 13.59
N LEU A 111 8.07 7.51 12.31
CA LEU A 111 7.82 6.35 11.46
C LEU A 111 9.18 5.84 10.96
N THR A 112 9.81 4.97 11.74
CA THR A 112 11.05 4.29 11.33
C THR A 112 10.74 3.18 10.33
N LYS A 113 11.79 2.62 9.72
CA LYS A 113 11.62 1.50 8.78
C LYS A 113 10.97 0.27 9.43
N GLU A 114 11.21 0.04 10.72
CA GLU A 114 10.61 -1.05 11.50
C GLU A 114 9.11 -0.81 11.76
N VAL A 115 8.74 0.43 12.14
CA VAL A 115 7.34 0.84 12.34
C VAL A 115 6.56 0.69 11.05
N PHE A 116 7.14 1.12 9.93
CA PHE A 116 6.49 1.03 8.64
C PHE A 116 6.33 -0.42 8.16
N LEU A 117 7.37 -1.28 8.34
CA LEU A 117 7.26 -2.71 8.07
C LEU A 117 6.11 -3.34 8.85
N LYS A 118 6.05 -3.06 10.15
CA LYS A 118 4.96 -3.57 11.01
C LYS A 118 3.59 -3.12 10.54
N ALA A 119 3.46 -1.87 10.11
CA ALA A 119 2.21 -1.34 9.58
C ALA A 119 1.74 -2.08 8.31
N LEU A 120 2.66 -2.39 7.39
CA LEU A 120 2.38 -3.16 6.18
C LEU A 120 2.03 -4.62 6.49
N GLN A 121 2.75 -5.25 7.43
CA GLN A 121 2.45 -6.62 7.87
C GLN A 121 1.08 -6.72 8.53
N ASP A 122 0.71 -5.75 9.38
CA ASP A 122 -0.62 -5.69 9.99
C ASP A 122 -1.72 -5.49 8.93
N ALA A 123 -1.44 -4.71 7.88
CA ALA A 123 -2.36 -4.53 6.76
C ALA A 123 -2.57 -5.84 5.99
N LEU A 124 -1.49 -6.56 5.67
CA LEU A 124 -1.56 -7.85 4.99
C LEU A 124 -2.35 -8.87 5.81
N GLN A 125 -2.05 -8.98 7.10
CA GLN A 125 -2.77 -9.87 8.01
C GLN A 125 -4.27 -9.53 8.04
N GLY A 126 -4.61 -8.24 8.18
CA GLY A 126 -6.01 -7.82 8.21
C GLY A 126 -6.78 -8.12 6.92
N LEU A 127 -6.12 -8.04 5.77
CA LEU A 127 -6.70 -8.40 4.48
C LEU A 127 -6.92 -9.91 4.35
N GLN A 128 -5.97 -10.72 4.80
CA GLN A 128 -6.10 -12.18 4.81
C GLN A 128 -7.22 -12.65 5.75
N GLU A 129 -7.33 -12.04 6.93
CA GLU A 129 -8.42 -12.31 7.88
C GLU A 129 -9.80 -11.94 7.29
N LEU A 130 -9.89 -10.81 6.59
CA LEU A 130 -11.15 -10.31 6.03
C LEU A 130 -11.64 -11.14 4.85
N ALA A 131 -10.75 -11.43 3.90
CA ALA A 131 -11.11 -11.98 2.60
C ALA A 131 -10.82 -13.48 2.47
N GLY A 132 -10.05 -14.08 3.39
CA GLY A 132 -9.55 -15.44 3.25
C GLY A 132 -8.63 -15.64 2.05
N ALA A 133 -8.23 -14.53 1.39
CA ALA A 133 -7.38 -14.53 0.22
C ALA A 133 -5.92 -14.76 0.59
N LYS A 134 -5.20 -15.40 -0.29
CA LYS A 134 -3.77 -15.68 -0.14
C LYS A 134 -3.01 -15.39 -1.44
N GLU A 135 -1.73 -15.35 -1.34
CA GLU A 135 -0.86 -15.23 -2.50
C GLU A 135 -1.10 -16.38 -3.50
N GLY A 136 -1.17 -16.06 -4.78
CA GLY A 136 -1.56 -16.98 -5.86
C GLY A 136 -3.06 -17.02 -6.16
N ASP A 137 -3.88 -16.21 -5.49
CA ASP A 137 -5.32 -16.12 -5.75
C ASP A 137 -5.68 -15.04 -6.80
N LYS A 138 -4.68 -14.29 -7.26
CA LYS A 138 -4.79 -13.17 -8.22
C LYS A 138 -5.64 -12.03 -7.65
N THR A 139 -5.08 -11.37 -6.62
CA THR A 139 -5.69 -10.27 -5.87
C THR A 139 -4.63 -9.22 -5.51
N LEU A 140 -5.03 -8.15 -4.80
CA LEU A 140 -4.09 -7.17 -4.25
C LEU A 140 -3.02 -7.80 -3.32
N ILE A 141 -3.27 -8.97 -2.74
CA ILE A 141 -2.31 -9.68 -1.89
C ILE A 141 -1.10 -10.11 -2.72
N ASP A 142 -1.28 -10.44 -3.98
CA ASP A 142 -0.19 -10.82 -4.91
C ASP A 142 0.74 -9.63 -5.24
N THR A 143 0.37 -8.43 -4.89
CA THR A 143 1.24 -7.24 -4.91
C THR A 143 1.80 -6.92 -3.53
N LEU A 144 0.95 -6.88 -2.50
CA LEU A 144 1.33 -6.46 -1.16
C LEU A 144 2.33 -7.41 -0.49
N ALA A 145 2.10 -8.73 -0.58
CA ALA A 145 2.95 -9.72 0.07
C ALA A 145 4.40 -9.72 -0.47
N PRO A 146 4.66 -9.76 -1.81
CA PRO A 146 6.02 -9.67 -2.32
C PRO A 146 6.68 -8.31 -2.06
N ALA A 147 5.92 -7.22 -2.06
CA ALA A 147 6.42 -5.89 -1.69
C ALA A 147 6.95 -5.86 -0.25
N ILE A 148 6.20 -6.42 0.69
CA ILE A 148 6.61 -6.54 2.10
C ILE A 148 7.87 -7.40 2.23
N ARG A 149 7.94 -8.54 1.54
CA ARG A 149 9.13 -9.41 1.59
C ARG A 149 10.39 -8.71 1.06
N ALA A 150 10.28 -7.98 -0.04
CA ALA A 150 11.39 -7.24 -0.60
C ALA A 150 11.88 -6.12 0.35
N TYR A 151 10.95 -5.40 0.97
CA TYR A 151 11.25 -4.40 1.99
C TYR A 151 11.94 -5.01 3.21
N GLU A 152 11.39 -6.08 3.77
CA GLU A 152 11.92 -6.78 4.94
C GLU A 152 13.32 -7.33 4.68
N GLN A 153 13.55 -7.93 3.51
CA GLN A 153 14.85 -8.42 3.10
C GLN A 153 15.88 -7.27 3.03
N ALA A 154 15.53 -6.15 2.39
CA ALA A 154 16.41 -4.98 2.32
C ALA A 154 16.75 -4.44 3.71
N MET A 155 15.79 -4.46 4.64
CA MET A 155 16.00 -4.05 6.03
C MET A 155 16.93 -5.03 6.76
N GLN A 156 16.78 -6.34 6.58
CA GLN A 156 17.65 -7.37 7.17
C GLN A 156 19.09 -7.30 6.62
N GLU A 157 19.26 -6.85 5.39
CA GLU A 157 20.57 -6.55 4.78
C GLU A 157 21.19 -5.25 5.31
N GLY A 158 20.56 -4.57 6.24
CA GLY A 158 21.07 -3.32 6.85
C GLY A 158 20.99 -2.11 5.91
N ARG A 159 20.17 -2.16 4.86
CA ARG A 159 20.03 -1.06 3.88
C ARG A 159 19.35 0.17 4.51
N SER A 160 19.62 1.33 3.94
CA SER A 160 18.97 2.59 4.34
C SER A 160 17.45 2.54 4.18
N TYR A 161 16.74 3.43 4.87
CA TYR A 161 15.28 3.50 4.76
C TYR A 161 14.83 3.75 3.31
N ALA A 162 15.49 4.68 2.62
CA ALA A 162 15.24 4.95 1.20
C ALA A 162 15.42 3.68 0.34
N ALA A 163 16.48 2.90 0.58
CA ALA A 163 16.72 1.66 -0.16
C ALA A 163 15.67 0.58 0.15
N CYS A 164 15.16 0.51 1.38
CA CYS A 164 14.03 -0.37 1.72
C CYS A 164 12.74 0.05 1.01
N LEU A 165 12.47 1.36 0.91
CA LEU A 165 11.32 1.88 0.16
C LEU A 165 11.43 1.61 -1.35
N CYS A 166 12.63 1.69 -1.93
CA CYS A 166 12.85 1.27 -3.32
C CYS A 166 12.58 -0.22 -3.51
N ALA A 167 13.05 -1.07 -2.60
CA ALA A 167 12.78 -2.51 -2.65
C ALA A 167 11.26 -2.82 -2.54
N LEU A 168 10.51 -2.05 -1.72
CA LEU A 168 9.05 -2.14 -1.66
C LEU A 168 8.41 -1.87 -3.03
N GLN A 169 8.86 -0.82 -3.72
CA GLN A 169 8.36 -0.47 -5.06
C GLN A 169 8.62 -1.58 -6.06
N GLU A 170 9.86 -2.05 -6.14
CA GLU A 170 10.26 -3.13 -7.04
C GLU A 170 9.45 -4.42 -6.77
N GLY A 171 9.28 -4.77 -5.49
CA GLY A 171 8.47 -5.93 -5.08
C GLY A 171 6.99 -5.78 -5.44
N ALA A 172 6.42 -4.56 -5.29
CA ALA A 172 5.05 -4.27 -5.67
C ALA A 172 4.83 -4.37 -7.19
N GLU A 173 5.75 -3.82 -7.99
CA GLU A 173 5.70 -3.87 -9.45
C GLU A 173 5.82 -5.29 -9.97
N ALA A 174 6.77 -6.06 -9.43
CA ALA A 174 6.95 -7.47 -9.78
C ALA A 174 5.72 -8.31 -9.42
N GLY A 175 5.15 -8.09 -8.23
CA GLY A 175 3.96 -8.80 -7.77
C GLY A 175 2.74 -8.50 -8.64
N ARG A 176 2.51 -7.22 -8.97
CA ARG A 176 1.46 -6.81 -9.91
C ARG A 176 1.64 -7.50 -11.27
N GLU A 177 2.84 -7.46 -11.84
CA GLU A 177 3.12 -8.05 -13.16
C GLU A 177 2.91 -9.56 -13.15
N HIS A 178 3.33 -10.24 -12.08
CA HIS A 178 3.14 -11.68 -11.89
C HIS A 178 1.66 -12.10 -11.93
N THR A 179 0.71 -11.20 -11.61
CA THR A 179 -0.72 -11.55 -11.69
C THR A 179 -1.17 -11.96 -13.09
N LYS A 180 -0.45 -11.61 -14.16
CA LYS A 180 -0.72 -12.11 -15.52
C LYS A 180 -0.55 -13.62 -15.64
N GLU A 181 0.33 -14.21 -14.86
CA GLU A 181 0.61 -15.65 -14.89
C GLU A 181 -0.42 -16.45 -14.07
N LEU A 182 -1.16 -15.77 -13.19
CA LEU A 182 -2.11 -16.40 -12.28
C LEU A 182 -3.49 -16.56 -12.91
N VAL A 183 -4.22 -17.57 -12.43
CA VAL A 183 -5.65 -17.75 -12.66
C VAL A 183 -6.40 -17.23 -11.45
N ALA A 184 -7.38 -16.36 -11.68
CA ALA A 184 -8.18 -15.78 -10.59
C ALA A 184 -9.00 -16.87 -9.86
N LYS A 185 -8.89 -16.90 -8.53
CA LYS A 185 -9.62 -17.83 -7.67
C LYS A 185 -10.70 -17.13 -6.84
N ILE A 186 -10.60 -15.81 -6.72
CA ILE A 186 -11.50 -14.99 -5.90
C ILE A 186 -11.99 -13.81 -6.77
N GLY A 187 -13.13 -13.23 -6.37
CA GLY A 187 -13.69 -12.07 -7.03
C GLY A 187 -14.39 -12.40 -8.36
N ARG A 188 -14.68 -11.36 -9.15
CA ARG A 188 -15.44 -11.47 -10.39
C ARG A 188 -14.67 -12.23 -11.47
N ALA A 189 -13.37 -11.99 -11.57
CA ALA A 189 -12.48 -12.64 -12.53
C ALA A 189 -12.42 -14.17 -12.37
N ALA A 190 -12.68 -14.71 -11.16
CA ALA A 190 -12.71 -16.15 -10.90
C ALA A 190 -13.73 -16.89 -11.79
N ARG A 191 -14.81 -16.23 -12.22
CA ARG A 191 -15.82 -16.81 -13.11
C ARG A 191 -15.26 -17.15 -14.49
N LEU A 192 -14.15 -16.54 -14.89
CA LEU A 192 -13.49 -16.75 -16.19
C LEU A 192 -12.57 -17.98 -16.18
N GLY A 193 -12.16 -18.47 -14.99
CA GLY A 193 -11.18 -19.55 -14.87
C GLY A 193 -9.91 -19.24 -15.64
N GLU A 194 -9.41 -20.17 -16.46
CA GLU A 194 -8.20 -20.00 -17.28
C GLU A 194 -8.21 -18.76 -18.19
N ARG A 195 -9.36 -18.27 -18.58
CA ARG A 195 -9.48 -17.05 -19.41
C ARG A 195 -9.07 -15.78 -18.65
N SER A 196 -8.92 -15.83 -17.32
CA SER A 196 -8.38 -14.72 -16.53
C SER A 196 -6.85 -14.62 -16.61
N ARG A 197 -6.16 -15.65 -17.09
CA ARG A 197 -4.71 -15.65 -17.31
C ARG A 197 -4.34 -14.72 -18.48
N GLY A 198 -3.18 -14.09 -18.39
CA GLY A 198 -2.67 -13.14 -19.40
C GLY A 198 -3.04 -11.67 -19.13
N TYR A 199 -3.92 -11.42 -18.16
CA TYR A 199 -4.36 -10.08 -17.79
C TYR A 199 -3.85 -9.70 -16.39
N LEU A 200 -3.63 -8.40 -16.17
CA LEU A 200 -3.36 -7.86 -14.83
C LEU A 200 -4.62 -7.96 -13.96
N ASP A 201 -4.42 -8.09 -12.64
CA ASP A 201 -5.50 -7.90 -11.67
C ASP A 201 -5.67 -6.42 -11.33
N ALA A 202 -6.90 -5.91 -11.33
CA ALA A 202 -7.18 -4.50 -11.06
C ALA A 202 -6.87 -4.13 -9.59
N GLY A 203 -7.16 -5.04 -8.64
CA GLY A 203 -6.82 -4.86 -7.22
C GLY A 203 -5.31 -4.85 -6.98
N ALA A 204 -4.57 -5.75 -7.60
CA ALA A 204 -3.10 -5.78 -7.57
C ALA A 204 -2.52 -4.48 -8.16
N THR A 205 -3.10 -3.99 -9.26
CA THR A 205 -2.63 -2.76 -9.93
C THR A 205 -2.86 -1.53 -9.07
N SER A 206 -4.04 -1.35 -8.49
CA SER A 206 -4.30 -0.21 -7.61
C SER A 206 -3.52 -0.29 -6.30
N CYS A 207 -3.27 -1.48 -5.75
CA CYS A 207 -2.37 -1.69 -4.62
C CYS A 207 -0.93 -1.27 -4.97
N CYS A 208 -0.44 -1.63 -6.15
CA CYS A 208 0.87 -1.22 -6.65
C CYS A 208 0.97 0.32 -6.73
N ILE A 209 -0.01 1.00 -7.33
CA ILE A 209 -0.06 2.46 -7.41
C ILE A 209 0.01 3.09 -6.01
N ILE A 210 -0.77 2.59 -5.06
CA ILE A 210 -0.78 3.09 -3.67
C ILE A 210 0.59 2.91 -3.01
N LEU A 211 1.18 1.71 -3.09
CA LEU A 211 2.46 1.42 -2.44
C LEU A 211 3.62 2.20 -3.05
N THR A 212 3.70 2.29 -4.38
CA THR A 212 4.76 3.03 -5.07
C THR A 212 4.67 4.53 -4.81
N THR A 213 3.46 5.10 -4.82
CA THR A 213 3.23 6.51 -4.48
C THR A 213 3.59 6.79 -3.04
N MET A 214 3.16 5.93 -2.10
CA MET A 214 3.49 6.06 -0.68
C MET A 214 5.00 6.02 -0.46
N ALA A 215 5.69 5.04 -1.03
CA ALA A 215 7.14 4.90 -0.91
C ALA A 215 7.88 6.09 -1.51
N HIS A 216 7.46 6.58 -2.69
CA HIS A 216 8.06 7.74 -3.33
C HIS A 216 7.95 8.99 -2.45
N GLN A 217 6.77 9.29 -1.92
CA GLN A 217 6.57 10.45 -1.02
C GLN A 217 7.35 10.29 0.28
N MET A 218 7.38 9.09 0.84
CA MET A 218 8.16 8.81 2.04
C MET A 218 9.66 9.04 1.83
N CYS A 219 10.22 8.65 0.68
CA CYS A 219 11.64 8.90 0.36
C CYS A 219 12.01 10.38 0.40
N THR A 220 11.10 11.29 0.04
CA THR A 220 11.35 12.74 0.07
C THR A 220 11.31 13.33 1.47
N ASP A 221 10.82 12.57 2.46
CA ASP A 221 10.53 13.01 3.83
C ASP A 221 11.43 12.41 4.89
N ILE A 222 12.40 11.58 4.47
CA ILE A 222 13.33 10.93 5.40
C ILE A 222 14.18 11.97 6.11
N LEU A 223 14.21 11.86 7.44
CA LEU A 223 15.04 12.65 8.35
C LEU A 223 16.04 11.73 9.05
N GLU A 224 17.20 12.26 9.37
CA GLU A 224 18.26 11.56 10.09
C GLU A 224 18.46 12.18 11.49
N LYS A 225 18.76 11.33 12.50
CA LYS A 225 19.09 11.78 13.84
C LYS A 225 20.13 10.89 14.48
#